data_d9ec98e5b3dfb0dbad58127dbb1addbb
#
_entry.id   d9ec98e5b3dfb0dbad58127dbb1addbb
#
_cell.length_a   1.000
_cell.length_b   1.000
_cell.length_c   1.000
_cell.angle_alpha   90.00
_cell.angle_beta   90.00
_cell.angle_gamma   90.00
#
_symmetry.space_group_name_H-M   'P 1'
#
loop_
_entity.id
_entity.type
_entity.pdbx_description
1 polymer ?
#
loop_
_entity_poly.entity_id
_entity_poly.type
_entity_poly.pdbx_seq_one_letter_code
_entity_poly.pdbx_strand_id
1 'polypeptide(L)'
;DLLSELQSFKNSLGYFIDLDYKPIYLEEGKRKIDKVICIATNKTQEVQLEDQLEKDKQKAKFITTCLQNPVDFVDILDESYNLLGVYQIIWDMDEKELFRKFHTLKARYGQFGAKSITFLINKIETAISEGIKYDLDIEVERFDKRLKVFVKENRLIIEAANKFIVDQGNAIQVSEIL
;
A
#
# COMPACT_ATOMS: atom_id res chain seq x y z
N ASP A 1 -35.81 13.62 -0.87
CA ASP A 1 -34.78 13.83 0.17
C ASP A 1 -33.50 14.42 -0.41
N LEU A 2 -33.58 15.69 -0.86
CA LEU A 2 -32.41 16.42 -1.42
C LEU A 2 -31.37 16.86 -0.35
N LEU A 3 -31.68 16.72 0.94
CA LEU A 3 -30.80 17.16 2.03
C LEU A 3 -29.84 16.06 2.53
N SER A 4 -29.95 14.82 2.03
CA SER A 4 -29.14 13.69 2.50
C SER A 4 -27.85 13.47 1.71
N GLU A 5 -27.63 14.18 0.59
CA GLU A 5 -26.50 13.88 -0.32
C GLU A 5 -25.17 14.54 0.05
N LEU A 6 -25.17 15.57 0.87
CA LEU A 6 -23.95 16.26 1.32
C LEU A 6 -23.77 16.14 2.83
N GLN A 7 -23.35 14.97 3.30
CA GLN A 7 -23.06 14.76 4.73
C GLN A 7 -21.63 15.18 5.12
N SER A 8 -20.66 14.99 4.22
CA SER A 8 -19.26 15.40 4.50
C SER A 8 -18.53 15.77 3.22
N PHE A 9 -17.65 16.76 3.29
CA PHE A 9 -16.81 17.19 2.17
C PHE A 9 -15.49 17.79 2.63
N LYS A 10 -14.52 17.81 1.72
CA LYS A 10 -13.27 18.53 1.90
C LYS A 10 -13.36 19.88 1.20
N ASN A 11 -13.20 20.98 1.94
CA ASN A 11 -13.23 22.31 1.36
C ASN A 11 -11.93 22.67 0.63
N SER A 12 -11.90 23.83 -0.06
CA SER A 12 -10.74 24.33 -0.81
C SER A 12 -9.51 24.61 0.06
N LEU A 13 -9.69 24.82 1.36
CA LEU A 13 -8.62 25.02 2.34
C LEU A 13 -8.12 23.69 2.93
N GLY A 14 -8.69 22.57 2.51
CA GLY A 14 -8.29 21.24 2.98
C GLY A 14 -8.95 20.75 4.26
N TYR A 15 -9.91 21.48 4.82
CA TYR A 15 -10.66 21.05 6.00
C TYR A 15 -11.75 20.03 5.64
N PHE A 16 -11.87 19.00 6.44
CA PHE A 16 -12.99 18.05 6.40
C PHE A 16 -14.14 18.61 7.22
N ILE A 17 -15.25 18.91 6.58
CA ILE A 17 -16.46 19.47 7.19
C ILE A 17 -17.56 18.43 7.14
N ASP A 18 -18.15 18.13 8.27
CA ASP A 18 -19.33 17.27 8.40
C ASP A 18 -20.56 18.16 8.60
N LEU A 19 -21.65 17.85 7.87
CA LEU A 19 -22.89 18.60 7.90
C LEU A 19 -24.00 17.72 8.47
N ASP A 20 -24.61 18.18 9.55
CA ASP A 20 -25.82 17.59 10.12
C ASP A 20 -27.02 18.53 9.93
N TYR A 21 -28.13 18.03 9.39
CA TYR A 21 -29.33 18.80 9.10
C TYR A 21 -30.45 18.38 10.03
N LYS A 22 -30.94 19.31 10.85
CA LYS A 22 -32.07 19.09 11.78
C LYS A 22 -33.30 19.90 11.37
N PRO A 23 -34.40 19.25 10.93
CA PRO A 23 -35.62 19.96 10.60
C PRO A 23 -36.31 20.46 11.86
N ILE A 24 -36.84 21.68 11.80
CA ILE A 24 -37.76 22.25 12.77
C ILE A 24 -39.13 22.27 12.14
N TYR A 25 -40.14 21.74 12.85
CA TYR A 25 -41.52 21.65 12.37
C TYR A 25 -42.38 22.77 12.94
N LEU A 26 -43.32 23.29 12.14
CA LEU A 26 -44.22 24.41 12.54
C LEU A 26 -45.15 24.02 13.69
N GLU A 27 -45.62 22.77 13.77
CA GLU A 27 -46.46 22.24 14.83
C GLU A 27 -46.08 20.78 15.14
N GLU A 28 -46.17 20.40 16.43
CA GLU A 28 -45.95 19.00 16.80
C GLU A 28 -46.98 18.09 16.08
N GLY A 29 -46.44 17.10 15.36
CA GLY A 29 -47.24 16.11 14.62
C GLY A 29 -47.55 16.43 13.17
N LYS A 30 -47.25 17.63 12.65
CA LYS A 30 -47.38 17.94 11.21
C LYS A 30 -46.04 17.83 10.50
N ARG A 31 -46.03 17.14 9.33
CA ARG A 31 -44.85 16.94 8.47
C ARG A 31 -44.40 18.22 7.71
N LYS A 32 -44.82 19.42 8.14
CA LYS A 32 -44.44 20.67 7.48
C LYS A 32 -43.24 21.27 8.15
N ILE A 33 -42.06 21.20 7.46
CA ILE A 33 -40.82 21.78 7.91
C ILE A 33 -40.95 23.31 7.83
N ASP A 34 -40.65 24.00 8.92
CA ASP A 34 -40.57 25.45 9.00
C ASP A 34 -39.16 25.94 8.66
N LYS A 35 -38.17 25.32 9.29
CA LYS A 35 -36.75 25.64 9.12
C LYS A 35 -35.91 24.39 9.15
N VAL A 36 -34.67 24.51 8.66
CA VAL A 36 -33.65 23.47 8.78
C VAL A 36 -32.44 24.11 9.45
N ILE A 37 -32.01 23.55 10.56
CA ILE A 37 -30.73 23.88 11.17
C ILE A 37 -29.66 23.05 10.47
N CYS A 38 -28.63 23.71 9.95
CA CYS A 38 -27.43 23.06 9.45
C CYS A 38 -26.32 23.25 10.48
N ILE A 39 -25.78 22.16 10.98
CA ILE A 39 -24.65 22.14 11.91
C ILE A 39 -23.42 21.70 11.10
N ALA A 40 -22.43 22.59 10.98
CA ALA A 40 -21.18 22.28 10.31
C ALA A 40 -20.10 22.00 11.37
N THR A 41 -19.54 20.81 11.36
CA THR A 41 -18.49 20.37 12.30
C THR A 41 -17.18 20.16 11.57
N ASN A 42 -16.10 20.77 12.06
CA ASN A 42 -14.76 20.53 11.51
C ASN A 42 -14.19 19.21 12.05
N LYS A 43 -14.10 18.20 11.19
CA LYS A 43 -13.60 16.86 11.48
C LYS A 43 -12.14 16.64 11.05
N THR A 44 -11.44 17.68 10.66
CA THR A 44 -10.09 17.56 10.07
C THR A 44 -9.12 16.84 10.99
N GLN A 45 -9.09 17.18 12.26
CA GLN A 45 -8.18 16.52 13.23
C GLN A 45 -8.55 15.05 13.44
N GLU A 46 -9.84 14.74 13.53
CA GLU A 46 -10.34 13.37 13.70
C GLU A 46 -9.93 12.49 12.51
N VAL A 47 -10.17 12.96 11.28
CA VAL A 47 -9.79 12.25 10.05
C VAL A 47 -8.26 12.08 9.96
N GLN A 48 -7.49 13.09 10.31
CA GLN A 48 -6.02 13.00 10.31
C GLN A 48 -5.49 12.01 11.35
N LEU A 49 -6.10 11.94 12.53
CA LEU A 49 -5.74 10.99 13.57
C LEU A 49 -6.12 9.55 13.17
N GLU A 50 -7.27 9.36 12.55
CA GLU A 50 -7.69 8.06 12.01
C GLU A 50 -6.75 7.57 10.93
N ASP A 51 -6.38 8.44 9.98
CA ASP A 51 -5.41 8.14 8.93
C ASP A 51 -4.03 7.77 9.51
N GLN A 52 -3.57 8.50 10.52
CA GLN A 52 -2.30 8.21 11.18
C GLN A 52 -2.35 6.88 11.92
N LEU A 53 -3.42 6.62 12.68
CA LEU A 53 -3.62 5.36 13.39
C LEU A 53 -3.64 4.16 12.43
N GLU A 54 -4.31 4.30 11.28
CA GLU A 54 -4.34 3.24 10.29
C GLU A 54 -2.96 2.98 9.68
N LYS A 55 -2.18 4.02 9.40
CA LYS A 55 -0.78 3.89 8.94
C LYS A 55 0.10 3.20 9.98
N ASP A 56 -0.05 3.57 11.25
CA ASP A 56 0.72 2.96 12.35
C ASP A 56 0.36 1.50 12.55
N LYS A 57 -0.93 1.14 12.47
CA LYS A 57 -1.40 -0.25 12.49
C LYS A 57 -0.82 -1.07 11.34
N GLN A 58 -0.81 -0.51 10.12
CA GLN A 58 -0.26 -1.19 8.96
C GLN A 58 1.25 -1.41 9.10
N LYS A 59 1.98 -0.40 9.61
CA LYS A 59 3.41 -0.51 9.88
C LYS A 59 3.72 -1.56 10.96
N ALA A 60 2.97 -1.55 12.06
CA ALA A 60 3.12 -2.55 13.12
C ALA A 60 2.85 -3.97 12.61
N LYS A 61 1.79 -4.15 11.81
CA LYS A 61 1.48 -5.44 11.17
C LYS A 61 2.61 -5.91 10.27
N PHE A 62 3.14 -5.01 9.42
CA PHE A 62 4.28 -5.31 8.55
C PHE A 62 5.48 -5.81 9.35
N ILE A 63 5.91 -5.05 10.37
CA ILE A 63 7.05 -5.39 11.22
C ILE A 63 6.84 -6.77 11.87
N THR A 64 5.67 -6.98 12.46
CA THR A 64 5.34 -8.24 13.14
C THR A 64 5.39 -9.42 12.15
N THR A 65 4.82 -9.27 10.96
CA THR A 65 4.81 -10.33 9.94
C THR A 65 6.23 -10.66 9.46
N CYS A 66 7.08 -9.64 9.26
CA CYS A 66 8.48 -9.85 8.86
C CYS A 66 9.28 -10.59 9.93
N LEU A 67 9.09 -10.25 11.20
CA LEU A 67 9.80 -10.92 12.31
C LEU A 67 9.25 -12.32 12.62
N GLN A 68 7.99 -12.60 12.30
CA GLN A 68 7.41 -13.95 12.42
C GLN A 68 7.85 -14.87 11.27
N ASN A 69 8.15 -14.33 10.09
CA ASN A 69 8.51 -15.08 8.90
C ASN A 69 9.79 -14.49 8.26
N PRO A 70 10.92 -14.45 9.01
CA PRO A 70 12.13 -13.74 8.56
C PRO A 70 12.76 -14.35 7.32
N VAL A 71 12.78 -15.68 7.21
CA VAL A 71 13.29 -16.39 6.03
C VAL A 71 12.52 -16.00 4.77
N ASP A 72 11.19 -16.12 4.81
CA ASP A 72 10.34 -15.79 3.67
C ASP A 72 10.45 -14.31 3.28
N PHE A 73 10.69 -13.43 4.28
CA PHE A 73 10.87 -12.00 4.02
C PHE A 73 12.19 -11.69 3.31
N VAL A 74 13.27 -12.34 3.71
CA VAL A 74 14.58 -12.18 3.06
C VAL A 74 14.56 -12.80 1.67
N ASP A 75 14.02 -14.03 1.54
CA ASP A 75 13.92 -14.74 0.25
C ASP A 75 13.15 -13.93 -0.80
N ILE A 76 12.07 -13.23 -0.44
CA ILE A 76 11.32 -12.43 -1.41
C ILE A 76 12.13 -11.22 -1.89
N LEU A 77 12.99 -10.64 -1.04
CA LEU A 77 13.88 -9.56 -1.45
C LEU A 77 14.93 -10.09 -2.44
N ASP A 78 15.56 -11.21 -2.13
CA ASP A 78 16.56 -11.85 -3.00
C ASP A 78 15.94 -12.26 -4.35
N GLU A 79 14.76 -12.87 -4.33
CA GLU A 79 14.02 -13.22 -5.55
C GLU A 79 13.71 -11.98 -6.40
N SER A 80 13.35 -10.86 -5.76
CA SER A 80 13.07 -9.60 -6.46
C SER A 80 14.31 -9.03 -7.15
N TYR A 81 15.46 -9.01 -6.46
CA TYR A 81 16.73 -8.56 -7.05
C TYR A 81 17.21 -9.48 -8.17
N ASN A 82 17.10 -10.80 -7.97
CA ASN A 82 17.43 -11.77 -9.00
C ASN A 82 16.56 -11.60 -10.26
N LEU A 83 15.24 -11.40 -10.08
CA LEU A 83 14.35 -11.16 -11.21
C LEU A 83 14.70 -9.87 -11.95
N LEU A 84 15.00 -8.79 -11.23
CA LEU A 84 15.42 -7.52 -11.83
C LEU A 84 16.76 -7.66 -12.59
N GLY A 85 17.74 -8.38 -12.01
CA GLY A 85 19.01 -8.67 -12.68
C GLY A 85 18.84 -9.48 -13.96
N VAL A 86 17.99 -10.50 -13.93
CA VAL A 86 17.68 -11.32 -15.11
C VAL A 86 16.95 -10.51 -16.16
N TYR A 87 15.99 -9.68 -15.78
CA TYR A 87 15.23 -8.81 -16.71
C TYR A 87 16.14 -7.84 -17.46
N GLN A 88 17.18 -7.31 -16.82
CA GLN A 88 18.14 -6.40 -17.47
C GLN A 88 19.08 -7.10 -18.47
N ILE A 89 19.30 -8.39 -18.32
CA ILE A 89 20.24 -9.18 -19.14
C ILE A 89 19.53 -9.94 -20.26
N ILE A 90 18.36 -10.50 -19.98
CA ILE A 90 17.61 -11.37 -20.91
C ILE A 90 16.47 -10.54 -21.50
N TRP A 91 16.74 -9.89 -22.63
CA TRP A 91 15.76 -9.13 -23.44
C TRP A 91 14.64 -10.00 -24.05
N ASP A 92 14.69 -11.31 -23.88
CA ASP A 92 13.84 -12.31 -24.55
C ASP A 92 13.22 -13.31 -23.56
N MET A 93 12.87 -12.82 -22.36
CA MET A 93 12.14 -13.67 -21.40
C MET A 93 10.70 -13.88 -21.89
N ASP A 94 10.20 -15.12 -21.85
CA ASP A 94 8.78 -15.40 -22.12
C ASP A 94 7.87 -14.57 -21.23
N GLU A 95 6.99 -13.78 -21.86
CA GLU A 95 6.05 -12.87 -21.15
C GLU A 95 5.19 -13.61 -20.13
N LYS A 96 4.82 -14.87 -20.43
CA LYS A 96 4.04 -15.70 -19.49
C LYS A 96 4.85 -16.09 -18.27
N GLU A 97 6.14 -16.37 -18.44
CA GLU A 97 7.03 -16.67 -17.32
C GLU A 97 7.27 -15.43 -16.48
N LEU A 98 7.52 -14.29 -17.11
CA LEU A 98 7.68 -13.00 -16.45
C LEU A 98 6.44 -12.63 -15.65
N PHE A 99 5.25 -12.76 -16.25
CA PHE A 99 3.99 -12.54 -15.56
C PHE A 99 3.84 -13.41 -14.31
N ARG A 100 4.13 -14.72 -14.42
CA ARG A 100 4.04 -15.65 -13.28
C ARG A 100 4.98 -15.25 -12.14
N LYS A 101 6.21 -14.84 -12.46
CA LYS A 101 7.19 -14.40 -11.46
C LYS A 101 6.70 -13.17 -10.72
N PHE A 102 6.26 -12.13 -11.42
CA PHE A 102 5.70 -10.95 -10.79
C PHE A 102 4.41 -11.23 -10.01
N HIS A 103 3.54 -12.09 -10.53
CA HIS A 103 2.33 -12.52 -9.83
C HIS A 103 2.64 -13.20 -8.49
N THR A 104 3.64 -14.09 -8.47
CA THR A 104 4.10 -14.74 -7.25
C THR A 104 4.67 -13.72 -6.26
N LEU A 105 5.54 -12.80 -6.72
CA LEU A 105 6.08 -11.73 -5.89
C LEU A 105 4.97 -10.85 -5.31
N LYS A 106 3.96 -10.48 -6.12
CA LYS A 106 2.81 -9.69 -5.66
C LYS A 106 2.08 -10.37 -4.50
N ALA A 107 1.80 -11.67 -4.62
CA ALA A 107 1.12 -12.44 -3.59
C ALA A 107 1.95 -12.48 -2.30
N ARG A 108 3.25 -12.75 -2.39
CA ARG A 108 4.17 -12.80 -1.24
C ARG A 108 4.30 -11.43 -0.56
N TYR A 109 4.56 -10.34 -1.29
CA TYR A 109 4.59 -8.99 -0.72
C TYR A 109 3.24 -8.59 -0.09
N GLY A 110 2.13 -9.07 -0.67
CA GLY A 110 0.79 -8.87 -0.11
C GLY A 110 0.62 -9.49 1.27
N GLN A 111 1.21 -10.67 1.52
CA GLN A 111 1.20 -11.32 2.84
C GLN A 111 1.90 -10.47 3.89
N PHE A 112 3.00 -9.81 3.53
CA PHE A 112 3.71 -8.86 4.40
C PHE A 112 3.03 -7.49 4.49
N GLY A 113 1.99 -7.21 3.69
CA GLY A 113 1.30 -5.93 3.67
C GLY A 113 2.11 -4.80 3.02
N ALA A 114 3.08 -5.12 2.17
CA ALA A 114 3.93 -4.15 1.45
C ALA A 114 3.17 -3.49 0.29
N LYS A 115 2.11 -2.72 0.59
CA LYS A 115 1.15 -2.15 -0.37
C LYS A 115 1.81 -1.35 -1.51
N SER A 116 2.86 -0.59 -1.20
CA SER A 116 3.54 0.22 -2.22
C SER A 116 4.27 -0.63 -3.27
N ILE A 117 4.79 -1.78 -2.86
CA ILE A 117 5.45 -2.75 -3.74
C ILE A 117 4.40 -3.51 -4.56
N THR A 118 3.35 -4.03 -3.90
CA THR A 118 2.28 -4.77 -4.60
C THR A 118 1.55 -3.92 -5.64
N PHE A 119 1.38 -2.61 -5.38
CA PHE A 119 0.81 -1.68 -6.34
C PHE A 119 1.65 -1.56 -7.62
N LEU A 120 2.98 -1.47 -7.51
CA LEU A 120 3.86 -1.39 -8.68
C LEU A 120 3.91 -2.70 -9.44
N ILE A 121 3.97 -3.83 -8.73
CA ILE A 121 3.91 -5.15 -9.38
C ILE A 121 2.60 -5.31 -10.16
N ASN A 122 1.47 -4.83 -9.62
CA ASN A 122 0.19 -4.87 -10.35
C ASN A 122 0.24 -4.07 -11.66
N LYS A 123 0.95 -2.94 -11.69
CA LYS A 123 1.17 -2.17 -12.92
C LYS A 123 2.04 -2.92 -13.94
N ILE A 124 3.07 -3.63 -13.46
CA ILE A 124 3.90 -4.49 -14.32
C ILE A 124 3.05 -5.60 -14.92
N GLU A 125 2.22 -6.29 -14.14
CA GLU A 125 1.30 -7.31 -14.65
C GLU A 125 0.36 -6.76 -15.73
N THR A 126 -0.15 -5.55 -15.52
CA THR A 126 -1.00 -4.87 -16.52
C THR A 126 -0.22 -4.58 -17.80
N ALA A 127 0.99 -4.03 -17.72
CA ALA A 127 1.83 -3.73 -18.87
C ALA A 127 2.18 -5.01 -19.68
N ILE A 128 2.49 -6.12 -18.99
CA ILE A 128 2.71 -7.42 -19.64
C ILE A 128 1.43 -7.88 -20.35
N SER A 129 0.27 -7.78 -19.70
CA SER A 129 -1.00 -8.23 -20.27
C SER A 129 -1.46 -7.40 -21.48
N GLU A 130 -1.09 -6.13 -21.52
CA GLU A 130 -1.38 -5.22 -22.63
C GLU A 130 -0.35 -5.34 -23.79
N GLY A 131 0.76 -6.03 -23.56
CA GLY A 131 1.81 -6.25 -24.56
C GLY A 131 2.57 -4.99 -24.95
N ILE A 132 2.56 -3.96 -24.10
CA ILE A 132 3.23 -2.66 -24.36
C ILE A 132 4.61 -2.67 -23.69
N LYS A 133 5.64 -3.06 -24.46
CA LYS A 133 7.01 -3.20 -23.95
C LYS A 133 7.57 -1.91 -23.32
N TYR A 134 7.30 -0.75 -23.92
CA TYR A 134 7.76 0.54 -23.39
C TYR A 134 7.19 0.82 -21.98
N ASP A 135 5.91 0.54 -21.77
CA ASP A 135 5.28 0.71 -20.47
C ASP A 135 5.82 -0.29 -19.44
N LEU A 136 6.12 -1.52 -19.88
CA LEU A 136 6.74 -2.52 -19.04
C LEU A 136 8.11 -2.08 -18.52
N ASP A 137 8.99 -1.56 -19.39
CA ASP A 137 10.32 -1.09 -19.00
C ASP A 137 10.23 0.05 -17.97
N ILE A 138 9.30 0.98 -18.15
CA ILE A 138 9.07 2.08 -17.21
C ILE A 138 8.59 1.55 -15.84
N GLU A 139 7.64 0.62 -15.83
CA GLU A 139 7.09 0.11 -14.57
C GLU A 139 8.10 -0.78 -13.84
N VAL A 140 8.94 -1.53 -14.56
CA VAL A 140 10.04 -2.30 -13.96
C VAL A 140 11.10 -1.38 -13.36
N GLU A 141 11.47 -0.29 -14.04
CA GLU A 141 12.39 0.72 -13.50
C GLU A 141 11.82 1.40 -12.23
N ARG A 142 10.52 1.70 -12.22
CA ARG A 142 9.83 2.24 -11.04
C ARG A 142 9.84 1.25 -9.87
N PHE A 143 9.63 -0.04 -10.18
CA PHE A 143 9.68 -1.10 -9.18
C PHE A 143 11.09 -1.21 -8.58
N ASP A 144 12.15 -1.24 -9.39
CA ASP A 144 13.54 -1.27 -8.92
C ASP A 144 13.86 -0.07 -7.99
N LYS A 145 13.53 1.14 -8.44
CA LYS A 145 13.74 2.35 -7.64
C LYS A 145 12.97 2.28 -6.30
N ARG A 146 11.73 1.82 -6.33
CA ARG A 146 10.91 1.70 -5.11
C ARG A 146 11.41 0.59 -4.20
N LEU A 147 11.86 -0.54 -4.75
CA LEU A 147 12.43 -1.63 -3.98
C LEU A 147 13.69 -1.17 -3.21
N LYS A 148 14.59 -0.44 -3.86
CA LYS A 148 15.78 0.15 -3.21
C LYS A 148 15.39 1.09 -2.06
N VAL A 149 14.38 1.95 -2.27
CA VAL A 149 13.86 2.83 -1.20
C VAL A 149 13.23 2.01 -0.08
N PHE A 150 12.44 0.99 -0.42
CA PHE A 150 11.78 0.11 0.55
C PHE A 150 12.81 -0.63 1.44
N VAL A 151 13.87 -1.16 0.85
CA VAL A 151 14.97 -1.81 1.59
C VAL A 151 15.65 -0.81 2.54
N LYS A 152 15.94 0.40 2.06
CA LYS A 152 16.54 1.46 2.90
C LYS A 152 15.63 1.87 4.07
N GLU A 153 14.33 2.05 3.82
CA GLU A 153 13.33 2.41 4.83
C GLU A 153 13.16 1.31 5.90
N ASN A 154 13.34 0.05 5.51
CA ASN A 154 13.13 -1.12 6.37
C ASN A 154 14.44 -1.81 6.80
N ARG A 155 15.58 -1.13 6.67
CA ARG A 155 16.91 -1.69 6.93
C ARG A 155 17.01 -2.39 8.29
N LEU A 156 16.51 -1.78 9.37
CA LEU A 156 16.57 -2.36 10.72
C LEU A 156 15.77 -3.66 10.83
N ILE A 157 14.65 -3.77 10.12
CA ILE A 157 13.82 -4.99 10.11
C ILE A 157 14.55 -6.09 9.34
N ILE A 158 15.19 -5.75 8.22
CA ILE A 158 15.97 -6.69 7.40
C ILE A 158 17.19 -7.19 8.19
N GLU A 159 17.92 -6.31 8.87
CA GLU A 159 19.04 -6.66 9.73
C GLU A 159 18.61 -7.60 10.88
N ALA A 160 17.46 -7.31 11.51
CA ALA A 160 16.90 -8.17 12.55
C ALA A 160 16.49 -9.55 12.03
N ALA A 161 15.85 -9.61 10.84
CA ALA A 161 15.48 -10.86 10.18
C ALA A 161 16.74 -11.70 9.83
N ASN A 162 17.75 -11.08 9.23
CA ASN A 162 19.00 -11.74 8.90
C ASN A 162 19.72 -12.29 10.14
N LYS A 163 19.78 -11.50 11.21
CA LYS A 163 20.37 -11.94 12.47
C LYS A 163 19.63 -13.17 13.03
N PHE A 164 18.30 -13.15 12.99
CA PHE A 164 17.50 -14.28 13.44
C PHE A 164 17.77 -15.54 12.60
N ILE A 165 17.92 -15.44 11.29
CA ILE A 165 18.25 -16.54 10.39
C ILE A 165 19.64 -17.13 10.74
N VAL A 166 20.64 -16.29 10.94
CA VAL A 166 21.99 -16.70 11.31
C VAL A 166 22.00 -17.41 12.66
N ASP A 167 21.31 -16.85 13.68
CA ASP A 167 21.23 -17.42 15.04
C ASP A 167 20.52 -18.78 15.06
N GLN A 168 19.60 -19.03 14.10
CA GLN A 168 18.93 -20.33 13.93
C GLN A 168 19.77 -21.38 13.14
N GLY A 169 21.00 -21.04 12.72
CA GLY A 169 21.88 -21.94 11.98
C GLY A 169 21.50 -22.11 10.49
N ASN A 170 20.56 -21.31 9.98
CA ASN A 170 20.21 -21.24 8.56
C ASN A 170 21.01 -20.11 7.92
N ALA A 171 22.31 -20.32 7.68
CA ALA A 171 23.16 -19.32 7.04
C ALA A 171 22.78 -19.19 5.54
N ILE A 172 21.80 -18.36 5.25
CA ILE A 172 21.62 -17.78 3.91
C ILE A 172 22.56 -16.59 3.86
N GLN A 173 23.57 -16.65 2.99
CA GLN A 173 24.51 -15.54 2.76
C GLN A 173 23.75 -14.40 2.06
N VAL A 174 23.27 -13.44 2.82
CA VAL A 174 22.74 -12.15 2.32
C VAL A 174 23.86 -11.12 2.35
N SER A 175 24.97 -11.38 1.65
CA SER A 175 26.17 -10.54 1.73
C SER A 175 26.20 -9.37 0.74
N GLU A 176 25.18 -9.15 -0.11
CA GLU A 176 25.24 -8.14 -1.17
C GLU A 176 24.04 -7.15 -1.22
N ILE A 177 23.10 -7.18 -0.27
CA ILE A 177 21.90 -6.31 -0.34
C ILE A 177 22.05 -4.99 0.46
N LEU A 178 23.10 -4.84 1.24
CA LEU A 178 23.44 -3.64 2.02
C LEU A 178 24.64 -2.94 1.42
#